data_a20ef890c001b46d276e077af08de08b
#
_entry.id   a20ef890c001b46d276e077af08de08b
#
_cell.length_a   1.000
_cell.length_b   1.000
_cell.length_c   1.000
_cell.angle_alpha   90.00
_cell.angle_beta   90.00
_cell.angle_gamma   90.00
#
_symmetry.space_group_name_H-M   'P 1'
#
loop_
_entity.id
_entity.type
_entity.pdbx_description
1 polymer ?
#
loop_
_entity_poly.entity_id
_entity_poly.type
_entity_poly.pdbx_seq_one_letter_code
_entity_poly.pdbx_strand_id
1 'polypeptide(L)'
;QFSWLEDRLDYWNRRNKPIMIITHHPLPNTVSGTRNKLYLSNYLQSDRLLDLLGPYKNVFLFSGHTHWDLELSDWYTRRVVPSSGNLSGFNVFNTGAIETGYTDNGTGGEKSVPGGFNQGLQVEVSDDSVTVRARDFKRKAWMKEITVPLA
;
A
#
# COMPACT_ATOMS: atom_id res chain seq x y z
N GLN A 1 10.62 17.89 1.95
CA GLN A 1 10.10 16.58 2.40
C GLN A 1 10.84 15.41 1.75
N PHE A 2 11.07 15.40 0.41
CA PHE A 2 11.76 14.29 -0.27
C PHE A 2 13.18 14.06 0.23
N SER A 3 13.99 15.11 0.39
CA SER A 3 15.36 14.97 0.92
C SER A 3 15.38 14.37 2.32
N TRP A 4 14.47 14.80 3.19
CA TRP A 4 14.32 14.21 4.52
C TRP A 4 13.93 12.73 4.44
N LEU A 5 13.01 12.37 3.53
CA LEU A 5 12.58 10.97 3.36
C LEU A 5 13.76 10.12 2.87
N GLU A 6 14.53 10.60 1.91
CA GLU A 6 15.74 9.95 1.39
C GLU A 6 16.74 9.64 2.50
N ASP A 7 17.05 10.65 3.33
CA ASP A 7 17.94 10.49 4.49
C ASP A 7 17.42 9.41 5.47
N ARG A 8 16.09 9.33 5.68
CA ARG A 8 15.50 8.32 6.56
C ARG A 8 15.52 6.92 5.95
N LEU A 9 15.24 6.81 4.66
CA LEU A 9 15.31 5.55 3.91
C LEU A 9 16.73 4.97 3.99
N ASP A 10 17.73 5.76 3.68
CA ASP A 10 19.15 5.37 3.74
C ASP A 10 19.57 4.98 5.16
N TYR A 11 19.19 5.78 6.15
CA TYR A 11 19.53 5.50 7.54
C TYR A 11 19.03 4.15 8.03
N TRP A 12 17.76 3.83 7.75
CA TRP A 12 17.14 2.58 8.20
C TRP A 12 17.50 1.39 7.32
N ASN A 13 17.66 1.60 6.02
CA ASN A 13 18.10 0.55 5.08
C ASN A 13 19.48 0.00 5.47
N ARG A 14 20.45 0.87 5.80
CA ARG A 14 21.78 0.46 6.27
C ARG A 14 21.76 -0.36 7.58
N ARG A 15 20.66 -0.33 8.30
CA ARG A 15 20.43 -1.10 9.54
C ARG A 15 19.58 -2.34 9.32
N ASN A 16 19.25 -2.62 8.09
CA ASN A 16 18.36 -3.71 7.69
C ASN A 16 17.03 -3.72 8.47
N LYS A 17 16.45 -2.53 8.72
CA LYS A 17 15.19 -2.40 9.44
C LYS A 17 14.04 -2.17 8.47
N PRO A 18 12.83 -2.67 8.78
CA PRO A 18 11.65 -2.36 8.00
C PRO A 18 11.31 -0.88 8.12
N ILE A 19 10.89 -0.28 7.00
CA ILE A 19 10.56 1.15 6.91
C ILE A 19 9.08 1.26 6.58
N MET A 20 8.28 1.68 7.57
CA MET A 20 6.85 1.90 7.41
C MET A 20 6.61 3.33 6.93
N ILE A 21 5.93 3.46 5.80
CA ILE A 21 5.52 4.75 5.22
C ILE A 21 4.01 4.76 5.14
N ILE A 22 3.39 5.78 5.69
CA ILE A 22 1.94 5.96 5.68
C ILE A 22 1.63 7.23 4.89
N THR A 23 0.81 7.09 3.85
CA THR A 23 0.32 8.21 3.04
C THR A 23 -1.19 8.15 2.94
N HIS A 24 -1.86 9.30 2.76
CA HIS A 24 -3.27 9.28 2.43
C HIS A 24 -3.51 8.75 1.01
N HIS A 25 -2.81 9.33 0.06
CA HIS A 25 -3.00 8.97 -1.35
C HIS A 25 -2.16 7.74 -1.76
N PRO A 26 -2.71 6.84 -2.59
CA PRO A 26 -1.99 5.68 -3.09
C PRO A 26 -1.07 6.03 -4.26
N LEU A 27 -0.08 5.20 -4.52
CA LEU A 27 0.67 5.26 -5.78
C LEU A 27 -0.16 4.66 -6.92
N PRO A 28 -0.20 5.30 -8.11
CA PRO A 28 -0.89 4.76 -9.27
C PRO A 28 -0.40 3.36 -9.66
N ASN A 29 -1.30 2.54 -10.18
CA ASN A 29 -1.00 1.19 -10.67
C ASN A 29 -0.37 0.25 -9.63
N THR A 30 -0.77 0.37 -8.37
CA THR A 30 -0.30 -0.49 -7.28
C THR A 30 -1.44 -1.35 -6.72
N VAL A 31 -2.06 -0.93 -5.64
CA VAL A 31 -3.09 -1.68 -4.91
C VAL A 31 -4.51 -1.38 -5.38
N SER A 32 -5.50 -2.02 -4.78
CA SER A 32 -6.93 -1.97 -5.10
C SER A 32 -7.43 -0.54 -5.37
N GLY A 33 -8.10 -0.37 -6.48
CA GLY A 33 -8.64 0.92 -6.94
C GLY A 33 -7.64 1.78 -7.71
N THR A 34 -6.34 1.67 -7.47
CA THR A 34 -5.33 2.59 -8.04
C THR A 34 -5.11 2.46 -9.55
N ARG A 35 -5.66 1.41 -10.17
CA ARG A 35 -5.70 1.25 -11.64
C ARG A 35 -6.91 1.90 -12.28
N ASN A 36 -7.87 2.39 -11.47
CA ASN A 36 -9.00 3.16 -11.94
C ASN A 36 -8.55 4.52 -12.46
N LYS A 37 -9.18 5.03 -13.53
CA LYS A 37 -8.83 6.30 -14.18
C LYS A 37 -8.82 7.49 -13.21
N LEU A 38 -9.65 7.46 -12.18
CA LEU A 38 -9.70 8.49 -11.14
C LEU A 38 -8.35 8.71 -10.44
N TYR A 39 -7.56 7.64 -10.29
CA TYR A 39 -6.31 7.69 -9.52
C TYR A 39 -5.05 7.78 -10.38
N LEU A 40 -5.17 7.57 -11.70
CA LEU A 40 -4.02 7.60 -12.60
C LEU A 40 -3.45 9.00 -12.85
N SER A 41 -4.24 10.05 -12.62
CA SER A 41 -3.87 11.44 -12.92
C SER A 41 -3.69 12.32 -11.68
N ASN A 42 -3.94 11.82 -10.47
CA ASN A 42 -4.11 12.66 -9.27
C ASN A 42 -2.81 12.97 -8.51
N TYR A 43 -1.65 12.58 -9.03
CA TYR A 43 -0.40 12.69 -8.28
C TYR A 43 0.65 13.52 -9.00
N LEU A 44 0.86 14.73 -8.53
CA LEU A 44 1.89 15.62 -9.07
C LEU A 44 3.33 15.13 -8.85
N GLN A 45 3.56 14.15 -7.99
CA GLN A 45 4.92 13.69 -7.64
C GLN A 45 5.02 12.16 -7.44
N SER A 46 4.08 11.40 -7.96
CA SER A 46 4.08 9.93 -7.80
C SER A 46 5.31 9.27 -8.43
N ASP A 47 5.75 9.74 -9.58
CA ASP A 47 6.95 9.20 -10.25
C ASP A 47 8.20 9.42 -9.40
N ARG A 48 8.36 10.62 -8.85
CA ARG A 48 9.46 10.93 -7.95
C ARG A 48 9.45 10.08 -6.69
N LEU A 49 8.26 9.81 -6.12
CA LEU A 49 8.14 8.94 -4.96
C LEU A 49 8.45 7.48 -5.32
N LEU A 50 7.99 7.00 -6.47
CA LEU A 50 8.33 5.68 -6.98
C LEU A 50 9.83 5.50 -7.17
N ASP A 51 10.49 6.45 -7.80
CA ASP A 51 11.95 6.43 -8.02
C ASP A 51 12.70 6.43 -6.69
N LEU A 52 12.24 7.23 -5.72
CA LEU A 52 12.85 7.30 -4.39
C LEU A 52 12.70 6.00 -3.61
N LEU A 53 11.52 5.35 -3.65
CA LEU A 53 11.25 4.12 -2.90
C LEU A 53 11.80 2.86 -3.58
N GLY A 54 11.93 2.89 -4.90
CA GLY A 54 12.30 1.74 -5.71
C GLY A 54 13.53 0.96 -5.25
N PRO A 55 14.64 1.58 -4.85
CA PRO A 55 15.85 0.87 -4.41
C PRO A 55 15.70 0.04 -3.12
N TYR A 56 14.70 0.32 -2.28
CA TYR A 56 14.61 -0.20 -0.92
C TYR A 56 13.67 -1.40 -0.81
N LYS A 57 14.20 -2.57 -0.49
CA LYS A 57 13.44 -3.84 -0.39
C LYS A 57 12.52 -3.90 0.83
N ASN A 58 12.97 -3.35 1.97
CA ASN A 58 12.28 -3.40 3.27
C ASN A 58 11.36 -2.19 3.50
N VAL A 59 10.90 -1.53 2.42
CA VAL A 59 9.87 -0.49 2.47
C VAL A 59 8.48 -1.14 2.42
N PHE A 60 7.61 -0.67 3.31
CA PHE A 60 6.20 -1.03 3.45
C PHE A 60 5.38 0.26 3.37
N LEU A 61 4.77 0.52 2.22
CA LEU A 61 3.93 1.69 1.97
C LEU A 61 2.47 1.33 2.20
N PHE A 62 1.83 2.05 3.10
CA PHE A 62 0.40 1.93 3.41
C PHE A 62 -0.33 3.16 2.90
N SER A 63 -1.41 2.96 2.14
CA SER A 63 -2.21 4.05 1.59
C SER A 63 -3.70 3.81 1.75
N GLY A 64 -4.44 4.87 1.98
CA GLY A 64 -5.90 4.88 2.02
C GLY A 64 -6.52 5.44 0.74
N HIS A 65 -7.44 6.37 0.86
CA HIS A 65 -8.08 7.17 -0.18
C HIS A 65 -9.05 6.41 -1.08
N THR A 66 -8.69 5.25 -1.62
CA THR A 66 -9.53 4.50 -2.57
C THR A 66 -10.78 3.94 -1.92
N HIS A 67 -10.74 3.59 -0.64
CA HIS A 67 -11.83 2.93 0.08
C HIS A 67 -12.31 1.61 -0.58
N TRP A 68 -11.43 0.93 -1.30
CA TRP A 68 -11.76 -0.36 -1.93
C TRP A 68 -11.58 -1.52 -0.97
N ASP A 69 -12.31 -2.62 -1.26
CA ASP A 69 -12.40 -3.80 -0.41
C ASP A 69 -11.05 -4.51 -0.27
N LEU A 70 -10.68 -4.84 0.97
CA LEU A 70 -9.49 -5.65 1.26
C LEU A 70 -9.64 -7.13 0.88
N GLU A 71 -10.85 -7.59 0.53
CA GLU A 71 -11.06 -8.94 -0.04
C GLU A 71 -10.49 -9.08 -1.46
N LEU A 72 -10.25 -7.98 -2.18
CA LEU A 72 -9.68 -8.01 -3.51
C LEU A 72 -8.25 -8.60 -3.50
N SER A 73 -7.86 -9.25 -4.59
CA SER A 73 -6.57 -9.90 -4.70
C SER A 73 -5.39 -8.93 -4.64
N ASP A 74 -5.61 -7.69 -5.05
CA ASP A 74 -4.61 -6.63 -5.10
C ASP A 74 -4.66 -5.66 -3.89
N TRP A 75 -5.18 -6.11 -2.72
CA TRP A 75 -5.05 -5.38 -1.45
C TRP A 75 -3.60 -5.15 -1.04
N TYR A 76 -2.71 -5.99 -1.56
CA TYR A 76 -1.26 -5.96 -1.41
C TYR A 76 -0.60 -6.20 -2.77
N THR A 77 0.53 -5.55 -3.01
CA THR A 77 1.40 -5.84 -4.15
C THR A 77 2.86 -5.52 -3.85
N ARG A 78 3.78 -6.14 -4.60
CA ARG A 78 5.16 -5.67 -4.69
C ARG A 78 5.33 -4.77 -5.91
N ARG A 79 5.79 -3.55 -5.68
CA ARG A 79 6.04 -2.60 -6.75
C ARG A 79 7.51 -2.61 -7.14
N VAL A 80 7.80 -3.14 -8.31
CA VAL A 80 9.13 -3.07 -8.93
C VAL A 80 9.25 -1.77 -9.71
N VAL A 81 10.34 -1.05 -9.52
CA VAL A 81 10.74 0.11 -10.33
C VAL A 81 11.94 -0.33 -11.16
N PRO A 82 11.81 -0.50 -12.48
CA PRO A 82 12.85 -1.14 -13.32
C PRO A 82 14.22 -0.48 -13.24
N SER A 83 14.27 0.86 -13.13
CA SER A 83 15.49 1.66 -13.03
C SER A 83 16.20 1.56 -11.68
N SER A 84 15.57 1.00 -10.64
CA SER A 84 16.07 1.04 -9.26
C SER A 84 17.12 -0.01 -8.94
N GLY A 85 17.28 -1.04 -9.77
CA GLY A 85 18.14 -2.19 -9.48
C GLY A 85 17.56 -3.19 -8.47
N ASN A 86 16.45 -2.88 -7.82
CA ASN A 86 15.75 -3.75 -6.88
C ASN A 86 14.69 -4.59 -7.62
N LEU A 87 15.07 -5.79 -8.03
CA LEU A 87 14.17 -6.69 -8.77
C LEU A 87 13.05 -7.28 -7.91
N SER A 88 13.17 -7.23 -6.59
CA SER A 88 12.12 -7.69 -5.67
C SER A 88 11.02 -6.65 -5.47
N GLY A 89 11.30 -5.38 -5.76
CA GLY A 89 10.38 -4.28 -5.49
C GLY A 89 10.20 -3.99 -3.99
N PHE A 90 9.37 -3.00 -3.68
CA PHE A 90 8.94 -2.67 -2.32
C PHE A 90 7.46 -3.03 -2.09
N ASN A 91 7.04 -3.07 -0.84
CA ASN A 91 5.71 -3.55 -0.45
C ASN A 91 4.70 -2.40 -0.41
N VAL A 92 3.51 -2.60 -0.99
CA VAL A 92 2.43 -1.61 -1.01
C VAL A 92 1.13 -2.27 -0.54
N PHE A 93 0.41 -1.59 0.36
CA PHE A 93 -0.83 -2.06 0.97
C PHE A 93 -1.95 -1.02 0.83
N ASN A 94 -3.14 -1.46 0.48
CA ASN A 94 -4.37 -0.72 0.72
C ASN A 94 -4.78 -0.90 2.19
N THR A 95 -5.18 0.19 2.88
CA THR A 95 -5.57 0.15 4.29
C THR A 95 -7.05 -0.10 4.51
N GLY A 96 -7.85 -0.19 3.43
CA GLY A 96 -9.30 -0.31 3.51
C GLY A 96 -10.00 0.98 3.91
N ALA A 97 -11.22 0.86 4.43
CA ALA A 97 -12.05 1.97 4.90
C ALA A 97 -12.92 1.55 6.08
N ILE A 98 -13.28 2.50 6.95
CA ILE A 98 -14.07 2.25 8.15
C ILE A 98 -15.58 2.40 7.91
N GLU A 99 -16.00 3.26 6.99
CA GLU A 99 -17.42 3.59 6.83
C GLU A 99 -17.87 3.52 5.37
N THR A 100 -17.19 4.25 4.49
CA THR A 100 -17.55 4.34 3.08
C THR A 100 -16.76 3.30 2.27
N GLY A 101 -17.42 2.62 1.35
CA GLY A 101 -16.80 1.69 0.43
C GLY A 101 -17.08 2.05 -1.03
N TYR A 102 -16.10 1.83 -1.91
CA TYR A 102 -16.23 2.01 -3.35
C TYR A 102 -15.82 0.75 -4.12
N THR A 103 -16.35 0.64 -5.33
CA THR A 103 -15.98 -0.39 -6.30
C THR A 103 -16.06 0.18 -7.70
N ASP A 104 -15.50 -0.51 -8.69
CA ASP A 104 -15.55 -0.13 -10.09
C ASP A 104 -17.02 -0.02 -10.58
N ASN A 105 -17.32 1.04 -11.30
CA ASN A 105 -18.62 1.22 -11.94
C ASN A 105 -18.71 0.61 -13.36
N GLY A 106 -17.62 0.01 -13.84
CA GLY A 106 -17.51 -0.60 -15.17
C GLY A 106 -17.14 0.38 -16.31
N THR A 107 -16.96 1.66 -16.03
CA THR A 107 -16.64 2.69 -17.03
C THR A 107 -15.35 3.47 -16.70
N GLY A 108 -14.55 2.96 -15.74
CA GLY A 108 -13.32 3.58 -15.27
C GLY A 108 -13.52 4.64 -14.18
N GLY A 109 -14.71 4.71 -13.59
CA GLY A 109 -15.05 5.46 -12.38
C GLY A 109 -15.41 4.55 -11.23
N GLU A 110 -15.97 5.10 -10.18
CA GLU A 110 -16.38 4.37 -8.97
C GLU A 110 -17.88 4.52 -8.69
N LYS A 111 -18.41 3.56 -7.96
CA LYS A 111 -19.74 3.63 -7.34
C LYS A 111 -19.64 3.20 -5.89
N SER A 112 -20.50 3.78 -5.04
CA SER A 112 -20.58 3.41 -3.63
C SER A 112 -21.06 1.96 -3.45
N VAL A 113 -20.48 1.29 -2.46
CA VAL A 113 -20.94 -0.01 -1.99
C VAL A 113 -21.99 0.20 -0.89
N PRO A 114 -23.23 -0.31 -1.05
CA PRO A 114 -24.25 -0.18 -0.01
C PRO A 114 -23.80 -0.76 1.33
N GLY A 115 -23.90 0.02 2.40
CA GLY A 115 -23.44 -0.34 3.75
C GLY A 115 -21.94 -0.19 3.97
N GLY A 116 -21.19 0.21 2.94
CA GLY A 116 -19.74 0.49 3.03
C GLY A 116 -18.92 -0.69 3.52
N PHE A 117 -17.68 -0.39 3.89
CA PHE A 117 -16.76 -1.32 4.53
C PHE A 117 -16.47 -0.89 5.97
N ASN A 118 -15.99 -1.84 6.78
CA ASN A 118 -15.46 -1.56 8.11
C ASN A 118 -14.20 -2.39 8.30
N GLN A 119 -13.17 -2.01 7.58
CA GLN A 119 -11.94 -2.78 7.37
C GLN A 119 -10.70 -1.99 7.73
N GLY A 120 -9.65 -2.70 8.12
CA GLY A 120 -8.36 -2.11 8.40
C GLY A 120 -7.27 -3.19 8.50
N LEU A 121 -6.05 -2.75 8.81
CA LEU A 121 -4.89 -3.62 8.89
C LEU A 121 -4.34 -3.69 10.31
N GLN A 122 -3.82 -4.86 10.68
CA GLN A 122 -2.89 -5.05 11.78
C GLN A 122 -1.52 -5.37 11.20
N VAL A 123 -0.48 -4.71 11.75
CA VAL A 123 0.91 -4.92 11.34
C VAL A 123 1.70 -5.42 12.54
N GLU A 124 2.34 -6.55 12.38
CA GLU A 124 3.30 -7.12 13.34
C GLU A 124 4.70 -7.09 12.74
N VAL A 125 5.66 -6.60 13.51
CA VAL A 125 7.08 -6.53 13.11
C VAL A 125 7.88 -7.43 14.01
N SER A 126 8.61 -8.38 13.41
CA SER A 126 9.61 -9.22 14.08
C SER A 126 11.01 -8.85 13.63
N ASP A 127 12.02 -9.55 14.11
CA ASP A 127 13.42 -9.29 13.74
C ASP A 127 13.73 -9.66 12.28
N ASP A 128 12.95 -10.58 11.69
CA ASP A 128 13.18 -11.16 10.37
C ASP A 128 12.04 -10.97 9.36
N SER A 129 10.89 -10.46 9.81
CA SER A 129 9.71 -10.37 8.96
C SER A 129 8.71 -9.29 9.40
N VAL A 130 7.81 -8.94 8.50
CA VAL A 130 6.63 -8.11 8.77
C VAL A 130 5.39 -8.89 8.36
N THR A 131 4.49 -9.13 9.29
CA THR A 131 3.19 -9.75 9.04
C THR A 131 2.09 -8.69 9.00
N VAL A 132 1.33 -8.65 7.92
CA VAL A 132 0.19 -7.75 7.76
C VAL A 132 -1.09 -8.56 7.62
N ARG A 133 -2.08 -8.26 8.47
CA ARG A 133 -3.38 -8.91 8.49
C ARG A 133 -4.49 -7.92 8.19
N ALA A 134 -5.35 -8.25 7.26
CA ALA A 134 -6.59 -7.52 7.00
C ALA A 134 -7.72 -8.01 7.91
N ARG A 135 -8.48 -7.07 8.49
CA ARG A 135 -9.57 -7.36 9.39
C ARG A 135 -10.84 -6.63 8.97
N ASP A 136 -11.96 -7.35 9.01
CA ASP A 136 -13.30 -6.79 8.99
C ASP A 136 -13.78 -6.61 10.44
N PHE A 137 -13.97 -5.37 10.87
CA PHE A 137 -14.37 -5.07 12.25
C PHE A 137 -15.87 -5.32 12.49
N LYS A 138 -16.70 -5.14 11.46
CA LYS A 138 -18.15 -5.40 11.54
C LYS A 138 -18.43 -6.90 11.69
N ARG A 139 -17.77 -7.71 10.88
CA ARG A 139 -17.86 -9.18 10.95
C ARG A 139 -17.00 -9.78 12.06
N LYS A 140 -16.13 -8.99 12.68
CA LYS A 140 -15.13 -9.41 13.70
C LYS A 140 -14.22 -10.54 13.19
N ALA A 141 -13.93 -10.58 11.90
CA ALA A 141 -13.20 -11.64 11.23
C ALA A 141 -11.88 -11.17 10.62
N TRP A 142 -10.88 -12.03 10.65
CA TRP A 142 -9.69 -11.88 9.83
C TRP A 142 -10.02 -12.27 8.39
N MET A 143 -9.54 -11.47 7.44
CA MET A 143 -9.83 -11.63 6.03
C MET A 143 -8.67 -12.24 5.29
N LYS A 144 -7.49 -11.66 5.45
CA LYS A 144 -6.26 -12.03 4.75
C LYS A 144 -5.05 -11.80 5.63
N GLU A 145 -3.97 -12.51 5.29
CA GLU A 145 -2.68 -12.35 5.94
C GLU A 145 -1.55 -12.52 4.93
N ILE A 146 -0.49 -11.80 5.10
CA ILE A 146 0.79 -12.01 4.43
C ILE A 146 1.94 -11.75 5.37
N THR A 147 2.95 -12.61 5.33
CA THR A 147 4.23 -12.42 6.02
C THR A 147 5.31 -12.16 4.98
N VAL A 148 5.98 -11.03 5.10
CA VAL A 148 7.05 -10.60 4.20
C VAL A 148 8.38 -10.69 4.96
N PRO A 149 9.30 -11.59 4.55
CA PRO A 149 10.63 -11.63 5.14
C PRO A 149 11.42 -10.36 4.83
N LEU A 150 12.21 -9.90 5.79
CA LEU A 150 13.17 -8.82 5.60
C LEU A 150 14.36 -9.32 4.77
N ALA A 151 14.85 -8.48 3.85
CA ALA A 151 15.91 -8.83 2.89
C ALA A 151 17.28 -8.27 3.30
#